data_e6f908b3165599106108681027f99d84
#
_entry.id   e6f908b3165599106108681027f99d84
#
_cell.length_a   1.000
_cell.length_b   1.000
_cell.length_c   1.000
_cell.angle_alpha   90.00
_cell.angle_beta   90.00
_cell.angle_gamma   90.00
#
_symmetry.space_group_name_H-M   'P 1'
#
loop_
_entity.id
_entity.type
_entity.pdbx_description
1 polymer ?
#
loop_
_entity_poly.entity_id
_entity_poly.type
_entity_poly.pdbx_seq_one_letter_code
_entity_poly.pdbx_strand_id
1 'polypeptide(L)'
;MPVIYTREDGKCFIMDFCVYPEFRGNGMGKECARALLKWAEKNGAFYAELNYSDNVRRKHFWQSIGFVQNGSDQWGYPLMLFPPKERAPISVEILTDSEDWQLQKLENGFRAEVGVPALTEEMYSKLTAAIQNGETTFFLAKRGYRAVGMCSITRYFSSSICSEAGILSDLYVEPVFRKKGIAQMLCIAAMDFCKENNIVNPSVFCSSKEEKLFQNLNFNNTLDILLIHSN
;
A
#
# COMPACT_ATOMS: atom_id res chain seq x y z
N MET A 1 -11.26 -29.02 -5.69
CA MET A 1 -10.12 -28.49 -6.48
C MET A 1 -9.89 -27.06 -6.02
N PRO A 2 -8.64 -26.63 -5.81
CA PRO A 2 -8.39 -25.22 -5.58
C PRO A 2 -8.69 -24.44 -6.85
N VAL A 3 -9.52 -23.41 -6.77
CA VAL A 3 -9.71 -22.49 -7.88
C VAL A 3 -8.62 -21.44 -7.75
N ILE A 4 -7.73 -21.37 -8.73
CA ILE A 4 -6.63 -20.42 -8.78
C ILE A 4 -6.97 -19.38 -9.81
N TYR A 5 -6.89 -18.13 -9.42
CA TYR A 5 -7.08 -17.00 -10.31
C TYR A 5 -5.75 -16.28 -10.48
N THR A 6 -5.19 -16.32 -11.69
CA THR A 6 -4.04 -15.49 -12.05
C THR A 6 -4.56 -14.28 -12.81
N ARG A 7 -4.19 -13.08 -12.35
CA ARG A 7 -4.46 -11.82 -13.04
C ARG A 7 -3.20 -11.36 -13.79
N GLU A 8 -3.38 -10.42 -14.70
CA GLU A 8 -2.27 -9.78 -15.42
C GLU A 8 -1.21 -9.14 -14.52
N ASP A 9 -1.61 -8.78 -13.29
CA ASP A 9 -0.69 -8.24 -12.27
C ASP A 9 0.25 -9.27 -11.64
N GLY A 10 0.25 -10.51 -12.12
CA GLY A 10 1.09 -11.59 -11.58
C GLY A 10 0.65 -12.07 -10.19
N LYS A 11 -0.58 -11.82 -9.79
CA LYS A 11 -1.17 -12.29 -8.55
C LYS A 11 -1.82 -13.66 -8.72
N CYS A 12 -1.50 -14.59 -7.81
CA CYS A 12 -2.31 -15.80 -7.59
C CYS A 12 -3.22 -15.58 -6.40
N PHE A 13 -4.54 -15.54 -6.60
CA PHE A 13 -5.49 -15.49 -5.50
C PHE A 13 -6.02 -16.91 -5.22
N ILE A 14 -5.82 -17.38 -3.99
CA ILE A 14 -6.30 -18.71 -3.55
C ILE A 14 -7.69 -18.53 -2.98
N MET A 15 -8.71 -18.85 -3.78
CA MET A 15 -10.12 -18.71 -3.36
C MET A 15 -10.54 -19.84 -2.42
N ASP A 16 -10.26 -21.09 -2.82
CA ASP A 16 -10.65 -22.27 -2.08
C ASP A 16 -9.46 -23.24 -1.92
N PHE A 17 -9.25 -23.68 -0.69
CA PHE A 17 -8.27 -24.69 -0.36
C PHE A 17 -8.82 -25.66 0.67
N CYS A 18 -9.04 -26.89 0.28
CA CYS A 18 -9.57 -27.93 1.15
C CYS A 18 -8.75 -29.22 1.04
N VAL A 19 -8.49 -29.82 2.19
CA VAL A 19 -7.97 -31.21 2.29
C VAL A 19 -9.06 -32.06 2.92
N TYR A 20 -9.42 -33.15 2.27
CA TYR A 20 -10.41 -34.07 2.78
C TYR A 20 -10.01 -34.60 4.16
N PRO A 21 -10.98 -34.84 5.08
CA PRO A 21 -10.71 -35.22 6.46
C PRO A 21 -9.75 -36.40 6.61
N GLU A 22 -9.90 -37.41 5.77
CA GLU A 22 -9.10 -38.65 5.76
C GLU A 22 -7.61 -38.42 5.41
N PHE A 23 -7.28 -37.28 4.78
CA PHE A 23 -5.90 -36.95 4.43
C PHE A 23 -5.29 -35.86 5.34
N ARG A 24 -5.99 -35.47 6.42
CA ARG A 24 -5.49 -34.48 7.36
C ARG A 24 -4.55 -35.10 8.40
N GLY A 25 -3.74 -34.28 9.02
CA GLY A 25 -2.87 -34.67 10.14
C GLY A 25 -1.44 -35.06 9.76
N ASN A 26 -1.18 -35.51 8.53
CA ASN A 26 0.11 -36.03 8.06
C ASN A 26 0.98 -34.98 7.30
N GLY A 27 0.74 -33.69 7.49
CA GLY A 27 1.47 -32.65 6.73
C GLY A 27 0.96 -32.41 5.31
N MET A 28 0.08 -33.25 4.78
CA MET A 28 -0.45 -33.20 3.40
C MET A 28 -0.95 -31.80 3.00
N GLY A 29 -1.66 -31.10 3.92
CA GLY A 29 -2.13 -29.74 3.64
C GLY A 29 -1.01 -28.77 3.33
N LYS A 30 0.13 -28.84 4.05
CA LYS A 30 1.31 -28.00 3.77
C LYS A 30 1.99 -28.36 2.46
N GLU A 31 2.07 -29.64 2.15
CA GLU A 31 2.65 -30.12 0.90
C GLU A 31 1.80 -29.67 -0.30
N CYS A 32 0.49 -29.83 -0.23
CA CYS A 32 -0.43 -29.35 -1.26
C CYS A 32 -0.34 -27.84 -1.47
N ALA A 33 -0.31 -27.05 -0.37
CA ALA A 33 -0.19 -25.60 -0.48
C ALA A 33 1.15 -25.15 -1.10
N ARG A 34 2.25 -25.82 -0.72
CA ARG A 34 3.57 -25.56 -1.34
C ARG A 34 3.61 -25.93 -2.82
N ALA A 35 3.02 -27.07 -3.19
CA ALA A 35 2.90 -27.49 -4.58
C ALA A 35 2.08 -26.48 -5.39
N LEU A 36 0.99 -25.98 -4.82
CA LEU A 36 0.16 -24.93 -5.40
C LEU A 36 0.95 -23.64 -5.65
N LEU A 37 1.69 -23.16 -4.65
CA LEU A 37 2.53 -21.96 -4.79
C LEU A 37 3.60 -22.13 -5.86
N LYS A 38 4.25 -23.29 -5.91
CA LYS A 38 5.24 -23.60 -6.95
C LYS A 38 4.62 -23.67 -8.35
N TRP A 39 3.40 -24.19 -8.45
CA TRP A 39 2.66 -24.20 -9.70
C TRP A 39 2.28 -22.76 -10.12
N ALA A 40 1.79 -21.94 -9.20
CA ALA A 40 1.45 -20.55 -9.47
C ALA A 40 2.68 -19.76 -9.97
N GLU A 41 3.83 -19.92 -9.33
CA GLU A 41 5.10 -19.31 -9.72
C GLU A 41 5.49 -19.71 -11.16
N LYS A 42 5.38 -20.99 -11.51
CA LYS A 42 5.65 -21.48 -12.88
C LYS A 42 4.70 -20.90 -13.93
N ASN A 43 3.50 -20.49 -13.53
CA ASN A 43 2.50 -19.88 -14.39
C ASN A 43 2.49 -18.34 -14.29
N GLY A 44 3.60 -17.74 -13.86
CA GLY A 44 3.81 -16.28 -13.90
C GLY A 44 3.32 -15.52 -12.68
N ALA A 45 2.91 -16.20 -11.60
CA ALA A 45 2.57 -15.51 -10.36
C ALA A 45 3.83 -15.08 -9.61
N PHE A 46 3.94 -13.78 -9.27
CA PHE A 46 5.03 -13.26 -8.45
C PHE A 46 4.76 -13.40 -6.97
N TYR A 47 3.49 -13.46 -6.57
CA TYR A 47 3.04 -13.59 -5.19
C TYR A 47 1.67 -14.27 -5.14
N ALA A 48 1.31 -14.75 -3.95
CA ALA A 48 0.00 -15.32 -3.71
C ALA A 48 -0.72 -14.55 -2.59
N GLU A 49 -2.02 -14.41 -2.73
CA GLU A 49 -2.89 -13.75 -1.76
C GLU A 49 -4.11 -14.62 -1.46
N LEU A 50 -4.63 -14.56 -0.28
CA LEU A 50 -5.84 -15.26 0.12
C LEU A 50 -6.57 -14.53 1.24
N ASN A 51 -7.86 -14.85 1.37
CA ASN A 51 -8.70 -14.47 2.49
C ASN A 51 -8.83 -15.68 3.44
N TYR A 52 -8.64 -15.50 4.74
CA TYR A 52 -8.75 -16.57 5.73
C TYR A 52 -10.05 -16.52 6.56
N SER A 53 -11.00 -15.64 6.18
CA SER A 53 -12.33 -15.52 6.81
C SER A 53 -12.28 -15.35 8.33
N ASP A 54 -11.29 -14.60 8.85
CA ASP A 54 -11.04 -14.36 10.29
C ASP A 54 -10.99 -15.61 11.16
N ASN A 55 -10.62 -16.74 10.59
CA ASN A 55 -10.51 -18.01 11.30
C ASN A 55 -9.08 -18.23 11.79
N VAL A 56 -8.88 -18.25 13.12
CA VAL A 56 -7.57 -18.38 13.78
C VAL A 56 -6.80 -19.63 13.34
N ARG A 57 -7.49 -20.77 13.18
CA ARG A 57 -6.86 -22.03 12.75
C ARG A 57 -6.36 -21.96 11.31
N ARG A 58 -7.15 -21.35 10.41
CA ARG A 58 -6.76 -21.08 9.03
C ARG A 58 -5.59 -20.10 8.96
N LYS A 59 -5.63 -19.04 9.77
CA LYS A 59 -4.54 -18.08 9.90
C LYS A 59 -3.23 -18.76 10.25
N HIS A 60 -3.21 -19.56 11.32
CA HIS A 60 -2.00 -20.29 11.75
C HIS A 60 -1.50 -21.27 10.70
N PHE A 61 -2.40 -21.95 10.00
CA PHE A 61 -2.02 -22.85 8.91
C PHE A 61 -1.24 -22.09 7.83
N TRP A 62 -1.78 -21.00 7.32
CA TRP A 62 -1.15 -20.21 6.26
C TRP A 62 0.13 -19.51 6.73
N GLN A 63 0.17 -19.02 7.97
CA GLN A 63 1.40 -18.49 8.58
C GLN A 63 2.51 -19.54 8.61
N SER A 64 2.18 -20.80 8.89
CA SER A 64 3.15 -21.90 8.93
C SER A 64 3.75 -22.26 7.56
N ILE A 65 3.18 -21.74 6.48
CA ILE A 65 3.65 -21.90 5.10
C ILE A 65 4.49 -20.67 4.66
N GLY A 66 4.33 -19.55 5.35
CA GLY A 66 5.06 -18.30 5.08
C GLY A 66 4.17 -17.13 4.66
N PHE A 67 2.85 -17.28 4.71
CA PHE A 67 1.95 -16.15 4.52
C PHE A 67 2.02 -15.18 5.70
N VAL A 68 1.93 -13.90 5.41
CA VAL A 68 1.89 -12.82 6.39
C VAL A 68 0.58 -12.04 6.24
N GLN A 69 0.07 -11.50 7.34
CA GLN A 69 -1.14 -10.69 7.32
C GLN A 69 -0.88 -9.39 6.54
N ASN A 70 -1.79 -9.00 5.67
CA ASN A 70 -1.62 -7.85 4.78
C ASN A 70 -2.93 -7.10 4.53
N GLY A 71 -3.42 -6.43 5.57
CA GLY A 71 -4.62 -5.60 5.50
C GLY A 71 -5.91 -6.39 5.27
N SER A 72 -6.86 -5.76 4.59
CA SER A 72 -8.16 -6.32 4.24
C SER A 72 -8.47 -6.06 2.76
N ASP A 73 -9.41 -6.83 2.21
CA ASP A 73 -9.94 -6.56 0.88
C ASP A 73 -10.94 -5.38 0.89
N GLN A 74 -11.51 -5.07 -0.27
CA GLN A 74 -12.47 -3.97 -0.44
C GLN A 74 -13.80 -4.18 0.34
N TRP A 75 -14.07 -5.39 0.81
CA TRP A 75 -15.23 -5.73 1.64
C TRP A 75 -14.89 -5.86 3.13
N GLY A 76 -13.66 -5.54 3.53
CA GLY A 76 -13.19 -5.61 4.92
C GLY A 76 -12.74 -6.98 5.39
N TYR A 77 -12.68 -7.99 4.51
CA TYR A 77 -12.19 -9.32 4.89
C TYR A 77 -10.66 -9.35 4.99
N PRO A 78 -10.13 -9.98 6.05
CA PRO A 78 -8.69 -9.99 6.28
C PRO A 78 -7.93 -10.80 5.23
N LEU A 79 -6.86 -10.21 4.72
CA LEU A 79 -5.99 -10.79 3.70
C LEU A 79 -4.68 -11.30 4.28
N MET A 80 -4.15 -12.36 3.68
CA MET A 80 -2.78 -12.81 3.86
C MET A 80 -2.05 -12.86 2.53
N LEU A 81 -0.80 -12.46 2.54
CA LEU A 81 0.08 -12.43 1.39
C LEU A 81 1.24 -13.42 1.59
N PHE A 82 1.52 -14.23 0.57
CA PHE A 82 2.79 -14.93 0.46
C PHE A 82 3.78 -14.03 -0.28
N PRO A 83 4.85 -13.54 0.41
CA PRO A 83 5.73 -12.55 -0.19
C PRO A 83 6.45 -13.11 -1.42
N PRO A 84 6.69 -12.29 -2.44
CA PRO A 84 7.46 -12.68 -3.60
C PRO A 84 8.92 -12.93 -3.22
N LYS A 85 9.52 -13.99 -3.78
CA LYS A 85 10.92 -14.39 -3.51
C LYS A 85 11.93 -13.43 -4.15
N GLU A 86 11.60 -12.86 -5.30
CA GLU A 86 12.51 -12.00 -6.04
C GLU A 86 12.20 -10.51 -5.81
N ARG A 87 13.24 -9.69 -5.88
CA ARG A 87 13.12 -8.23 -5.92
C ARG A 87 12.70 -7.81 -7.33
N ALA A 88 11.42 -7.91 -7.67
CA ALA A 88 10.95 -7.25 -8.87
C ALA A 88 11.17 -5.74 -8.75
N PRO A 89 11.51 -5.05 -9.83
CA PRO A 89 11.70 -3.61 -9.83
C PRO A 89 10.42 -2.91 -9.34
N ILE A 90 10.61 -1.86 -8.58
CA ILE A 90 9.53 -0.96 -8.16
C ILE A 90 9.59 0.24 -9.09
N SER A 91 8.48 0.60 -9.70
CA SER A 91 8.26 1.90 -10.35
C SER A 91 7.46 2.81 -9.44
N VAL A 92 7.63 4.11 -9.58
CA VAL A 92 6.75 5.11 -8.96
C VAL A 92 6.07 5.86 -10.09
N GLU A 93 4.75 5.93 -10.04
CA GLU A 93 3.91 6.54 -11.06
C GLU A 93 2.95 7.54 -10.40
N ILE A 94 2.64 8.63 -11.13
CA ILE A 94 1.56 9.52 -10.73
C ILE A 94 0.23 8.82 -11.01
N LEU A 95 -0.68 8.88 -10.05
CA LEU A 95 -2.03 8.36 -10.22
C LEU A 95 -2.79 9.19 -11.27
N THR A 96 -3.17 8.55 -12.36
CA THR A 96 -3.95 9.18 -13.45
C THR A 96 -5.44 8.84 -13.39
N ASP A 97 -5.78 7.69 -12.80
CA ASP A 97 -7.14 7.24 -12.58
C ASP A 97 -7.51 7.41 -11.10
N SER A 98 -8.27 8.43 -10.78
CA SER A 98 -8.68 8.75 -9.41
C SER A 98 -9.62 7.71 -8.80
N GLU A 99 -10.21 6.83 -9.60
CA GLU A 99 -11.09 5.74 -9.15
C GLU A 99 -10.34 4.39 -9.00
N ASP A 100 -9.00 4.40 -9.06
CA ASP A 100 -8.20 3.18 -8.87
C ASP A 100 -8.43 2.61 -7.47
N TRP A 101 -9.06 1.43 -7.42
CA TRP A 101 -9.33 0.69 -6.19
C TRP A 101 -8.07 0.41 -5.35
N GLN A 102 -6.89 0.42 -5.96
CA GLN A 102 -5.62 0.23 -5.27
C GLN A 102 -5.28 1.44 -4.38
N LEU A 103 -5.64 2.66 -4.82
CA LEU A 103 -5.55 3.85 -3.98
C LEU A 103 -6.41 3.69 -2.73
N GLN A 104 -7.70 3.34 -2.90
CA GLN A 104 -8.61 3.15 -1.76
C GLN A 104 -8.09 2.10 -0.78
N LYS A 105 -7.50 1.01 -1.29
CA LYS A 105 -6.89 -0.03 -0.47
C LYS A 105 -5.70 0.50 0.35
N LEU A 106 -4.79 1.24 -0.29
CA LEU A 106 -3.61 1.80 0.38
C LEU A 106 -4.01 2.87 1.39
N GLU A 107 -4.96 3.74 1.04
CA GLU A 107 -5.53 4.72 1.95
C GLU A 107 -6.14 4.08 3.20
N ASN A 108 -6.94 3.03 3.03
CA ASN A 108 -7.51 2.31 4.17
C ASN A 108 -6.42 1.64 5.02
N GLY A 109 -5.34 1.17 4.40
CA GLY A 109 -4.17 0.66 5.13
C GLY A 109 -3.46 1.73 5.95
N PHE A 110 -3.26 2.91 5.39
CA PHE A 110 -2.70 4.08 6.06
C PHE A 110 -3.60 4.53 7.23
N ARG A 111 -4.89 4.69 6.98
CA ARG A 111 -5.89 5.11 7.98
C ARG A 111 -5.94 4.17 9.17
N ALA A 112 -5.89 2.85 8.92
CA ALA A 112 -5.83 1.85 9.98
C ALA A 112 -4.56 1.98 10.84
N GLU A 113 -3.42 2.34 10.23
CA GLU A 113 -2.15 2.52 10.95
C GLU A 113 -2.14 3.77 11.83
N VAL A 114 -2.77 4.85 11.37
CA VAL A 114 -2.90 6.09 12.15
C VAL A 114 -4.12 6.11 13.07
N GLY A 115 -4.89 5.02 13.11
CA GLY A 115 -6.00 4.84 14.04
C GLY A 115 -7.27 5.60 13.67
N VAL A 116 -7.47 5.94 12.40
CA VAL A 116 -8.70 6.59 11.91
C VAL A 116 -9.57 5.59 11.13
N PRO A 117 -10.91 5.78 11.07
CA PRO A 117 -11.81 4.89 10.35
C PRO A 117 -11.49 4.78 8.86
N ALA A 118 -11.82 3.64 8.25
CA ALA A 118 -11.72 3.45 6.82
C ALA A 118 -12.54 4.49 6.04
N LEU A 119 -12.16 4.74 4.79
CA LEU A 119 -12.90 5.63 3.90
C LEU A 119 -14.34 5.10 3.68
N THR A 120 -15.32 5.97 3.89
CA THR A 120 -16.68 5.76 3.41
C THR A 120 -16.75 6.09 1.90
N GLU A 121 -17.81 5.67 1.23
CA GLU A 121 -18.04 6.03 -0.18
C GLU A 121 -18.07 7.55 -0.39
N GLU A 122 -18.70 8.29 0.52
CA GLU A 122 -18.74 9.76 0.48
C GLU A 122 -17.34 10.37 0.61
N MET A 123 -16.53 9.88 1.55
CA MET A 123 -15.15 10.35 1.73
C MET A 123 -14.29 10.05 0.51
N TYR A 124 -14.45 8.85 -0.06
CA TYR A 124 -13.73 8.47 -1.25
C TYR A 124 -14.11 9.32 -2.46
N SER A 125 -15.40 9.63 -2.63
CA SER A 125 -15.86 10.56 -3.68
C SER A 125 -15.27 11.98 -3.52
N LYS A 126 -15.12 12.47 -2.29
CA LYS A 126 -14.45 13.77 -2.04
C LYS A 126 -12.96 13.71 -2.37
N LEU A 127 -12.29 12.62 -2.03
CA LEU A 127 -10.88 12.40 -2.36
C LEU A 127 -10.67 12.36 -3.87
N THR A 128 -11.47 11.60 -4.60
CA THR A 128 -11.38 11.51 -6.07
C THR A 128 -11.64 12.85 -6.74
N ALA A 129 -12.59 13.64 -6.24
CA ALA A 129 -12.84 15.00 -6.72
C ALA A 129 -11.62 15.92 -6.51
N ALA A 130 -10.98 15.87 -5.35
CA ALA A 130 -9.77 16.66 -5.06
C ALA A 130 -8.59 16.27 -5.98
N ILE A 131 -8.46 14.99 -6.30
CA ILE A 131 -7.46 14.50 -7.27
C ILE A 131 -7.78 15.03 -8.67
N GLN A 132 -9.02 14.92 -9.13
CA GLN A 132 -9.45 15.38 -10.45
C GLN A 132 -9.29 16.91 -10.61
N ASN A 133 -9.52 17.68 -9.55
CA ASN A 133 -9.32 19.12 -9.53
C ASN A 133 -7.85 19.54 -9.44
N GLY A 134 -6.91 18.60 -9.27
CA GLY A 134 -5.49 18.88 -9.10
C GLY A 134 -5.10 19.49 -7.76
N GLU A 135 -6.02 19.45 -6.76
CA GLU A 135 -5.74 19.93 -5.39
C GLU A 135 -4.74 19.03 -4.68
N THR A 136 -4.82 17.73 -4.97
CA THR A 136 -3.87 16.73 -4.47
C THR A 136 -3.42 15.80 -5.61
N THR A 137 -2.15 15.41 -5.59
CA THR A 137 -1.55 14.48 -6.56
C THR A 137 -1.01 13.28 -5.80
N PHE A 138 -1.46 12.09 -6.15
CA PHE A 138 -0.99 10.85 -5.56
C PHE A 138 0.11 10.19 -6.39
N PHE A 139 1.07 9.61 -5.72
CA PHE A 139 2.16 8.81 -6.26
C PHE A 139 2.00 7.38 -5.77
N LEU A 140 1.98 6.42 -6.69
CA LEU A 140 1.88 5.00 -6.37
C LEU A 140 3.20 4.30 -6.66
N ALA A 141 3.76 3.64 -5.67
CA ALA A 141 4.85 2.69 -5.86
C ALA A 141 4.25 1.36 -6.32
N LYS A 142 4.56 0.95 -7.54
CA LYS A 142 4.03 -0.27 -8.15
C LYS A 142 5.10 -1.34 -8.30
N ARG A 143 4.70 -2.57 -8.08
CA ARG A 143 5.42 -3.77 -8.44
C ARG A 143 4.64 -4.51 -9.52
N GLY A 144 5.04 -4.34 -10.77
CA GLY A 144 4.18 -4.68 -11.90
C GLY A 144 2.90 -3.83 -11.84
N TYR A 145 1.75 -4.46 -11.89
CA TYR A 145 0.45 -3.76 -11.83
C TYR A 145 -0.05 -3.51 -10.40
N ARG A 146 0.62 -4.05 -9.38
CA ARG A 146 0.19 -3.90 -7.98
C ARG A 146 0.82 -2.68 -7.33
N ALA A 147 -0.01 -1.77 -6.86
CA ALA A 147 0.42 -0.71 -5.95
C ALA A 147 0.72 -1.29 -4.56
N VAL A 148 1.90 -0.99 -4.04
CA VAL A 148 2.43 -1.49 -2.76
C VAL A 148 2.76 -0.37 -1.78
N GLY A 149 2.64 0.87 -2.21
CA GLY A 149 2.81 2.05 -1.38
C GLY A 149 2.34 3.29 -2.10
N MET A 150 2.13 4.36 -1.37
CA MET A 150 1.68 5.66 -1.87
C MET A 150 2.25 6.80 -1.06
N CYS A 151 2.21 8.00 -1.63
CA CYS A 151 2.23 9.29 -0.93
C CYS A 151 1.45 10.30 -1.75
N SER A 152 1.16 11.46 -1.17
CA SER A 152 0.48 12.55 -1.86
C SER A 152 1.21 13.89 -1.71
N ILE A 153 0.96 14.80 -2.66
CA ILE A 153 1.28 16.23 -2.57
C ILE A 153 -0.03 16.99 -2.65
N THR A 154 -0.39 17.68 -1.58
CA THR A 154 -1.50 18.64 -1.54
C THR A 154 -0.96 20.03 -1.76
N ARG A 155 -1.54 20.77 -2.70
CA ARG A 155 -1.11 22.12 -3.11
C ARG A 155 -1.90 23.19 -2.36
N TYR A 156 -1.23 24.31 -2.06
CA TYR A 156 -1.89 25.48 -1.51
C TYR A 156 -1.12 26.74 -1.89
N PHE A 157 -1.82 27.87 -1.98
CA PHE A 157 -1.16 29.17 -2.17
C PHE A 157 -0.64 29.68 -0.82
N SER A 158 0.66 29.95 -0.75
CA SER A 158 1.30 30.56 0.42
C SER A 158 1.46 32.04 0.22
N SER A 159 0.74 32.84 1.02
CA SER A 159 0.81 34.31 0.96
C SER A 159 2.17 34.88 1.41
N SER A 160 2.88 34.15 2.29
CA SER A 160 4.20 34.60 2.78
C SER A 160 5.29 34.57 1.72
N ILE A 161 5.19 33.65 0.76
CA ILE A 161 6.12 33.53 -0.37
C ILE A 161 5.49 33.92 -1.71
N CYS A 162 4.19 34.29 -1.70
CA CYS A 162 3.40 34.63 -2.87
C CYS A 162 3.52 33.61 -4.01
N SER A 163 3.50 32.32 -3.66
CA SER A 163 3.68 31.22 -4.61
C SER A 163 2.90 29.98 -4.18
N GLU A 164 2.79 29.00 -5.08
CA GLU A 164 2.25 27.70 -4.79
C GLU A 164 3.23 26.89 -3.94
N ALA A 165 2.77 26.35 -2.83
CA ALA A 165 3.51 25.48 -1.94
C ALA A 165 2.83 24.10 -1.83
N GLY A 166 3.54 23.10 -1.29
CA GLY A 166 3.04 21.75 -1.19
C GLY A 166 3.22 21.12 0.18
N ILE A 167 2.32 20.23 0.55
CA ILE A 167 2.45 19.36 1.73
C ILE A 167 2.54 17.92 1.25
N LEU A 168 3.63 17.25 1.61
CA LEU A 168 3.76 15.79 1.45
C LEU A 168 2.99 15.10 2.56
N SER A 169 2.07 14.24 2.19
CA SER A 169 1.16 13.52 3.10
C SER A 169 1.01 12.06 2.70
N ASP A 170 0.24 11.32 3.48
CA ASP A 170 -0.27 9.98 3.19
C ASP A 170 0.83 8.96 2.79
N LEU A 171 2.04 9.14 3.35
CA LEU A 171 3.14 8.23 3.07
C LEU A 171 2.88 6.86 3.71
N TYR A 172 2.55 5.90 2.87
CA TYR A 172 2.27 4.54 3.30
C TYR A 172 2.94 3.51 2.40
N VAL A 173 3.48 2.46 3.01
CA VAL A 173 3.97 1.26 2.32
C VAL A 173 3.39 0.05 3.02
N GLU A 174 2.80 -0.86 2.26
CA GLU A 174 2.29 -2.12 2.81
C GLU A 174 3.37 -2.82 3.66
N PRO A 175 3.04 -3.30 4.87
CA PRO A 175 4.03 -3.81 5.85
C PRO A 175 5.03 -4.81 5.26
N VAL A 176 4.57 -5.69 4.36
CA VAL A 176 5.38 -6.75 3.72
C VAL A 176 6.45 -6.18 2.78
N PHE A 177 6.25 -4.96 2.28
CA PHE A 177 7.17 -4.30 1.34
C PHE A 177 8.07 -3.26 2.00
N ARG A 178 7.95 -3.03 3.30
CA ARG A 178 8.77 -2.07 4.06
C ARG A 178 10.25 -2.46 4.10
N LYS A 179 11.09 -1.49 4.50
CA LYS A 179 12.55 -1.65 4.61
C LYS A 179 13.24 -2.03 3.29
N LYS A 180 12.66 -1.65 2.15
CA LYS A 180 13.19 -1.90 0.80
C LYS A 180 13.43 -0.60 0.01
N GLY A 181 13.43 0.55 0.69
CA GLY A 181 13.66 1.86 0.06
C GLY A 181 12.42 2.48 -0.62
N ILE A 182 11.25 1.83 -0.58
CA ILE A 182 10.05 2.28 -1.33
C ILE A 182 9.57 3.65 -0.87
N ALA A 183 9.52 3.90 0.46
CA ALA A 183 9.14 5.21 0.99
C ALA A 183 10.06 6.32 0.46
N GLN A 184 11.37 6.06 0.40
CA GLN A 184 12.33 7.01 -0.17
C GLN A 184 12.08 7.26 -1.67
N MET A 185 11.79 6.22 -2.45
CA MET A 185 11.47 6.37 -3.88
C MET A 185 10.22 7.22 -4.10
N LEU A 186 9.17 7.00 -3.29
CA LEU A 186 7.93 7.79 -3.31
C LEU A 186 8.22 9.27 -3.03
N CYS A 187 8.95 9.56 -1.96
CA CYS A 187 9.30 10.94 -1.60
C CYS A 187 10.16 11.62 -2.67
N ILE A 188 11.13 10.91 -3.27
CA ILE A 188 11.95 11.47 -4.37
C ILE A 188 11.06 11.84 -5.55
N ALA A 189 10.18 10.93 -5.99
CA ALA A 189 9.26 11.21 -7.10
C ALA A 189 8.34 12.40 -6.81
N ALA A 190 7.83 12.51 -5.58
CA ALA A 190 7.02 13.65 -5.15
C ALA A 190 7.82 14.97 -5.15
N MET A 191 9.09 14.95 -4.74
CA MET A 191 9.95 16.14 -4.76
C MET A 191 10.33 16.54 -6.18
N ASP A 192 10.57 15.60 -7.08
CA ASP A 192 10.86 15.89 -8.48
C ASP A 192 9.62 16.48 -9.16
N PHE A 193 8.44 15.96 -8.89
CA PHE A 193 7.17 16.55 -9.32
C PHE A 193 7.00 18.01 -8.82
N CYS A 194 7.32 18.29 -7.56
CA CYS A 194 7.26 19.65 -7.03
C CYS A 194 8.17 20.60 -7.81
N LYS A 195 9.40 20.19 -8.13
CA LYS A 195 10.34 20.99 -8.92
C LYS A 195 9.81 21.26 -10.34
N GLU A 196 9.31 20.23 -11.01
CA GLU A 196 8.78 20.32 -12.38
C GLU A 196 7.54 21.22 -12.50
N ASN A 197 6.74 21.27 -11.42
CA ASN A 197 5.49 22.04 -11.37
C ASN A 197 5.62 23.38 -10.62
N ASN A 198 6.83 23.84 -10.31
CA ASN A 198 7.09 25.08 -9.58
C ASN A 198 6.40 25.17 -8.20
N ILE A 199 6.20 24.02 -7.55
CA ILE A 199 5.71 23.95 -6.17
C ILE A 199 6.90 24.18 -5.26
N VAL A 200 6.91 25.32 -4.55
CA VAL A 200 8.05 25.72 -3.72
C VAL A 200 7.85 25.29 -2.27
N ASN A 201 8.93 25.15 -1.54
CA ASN A 201 8.95 24.82 -0.11
C ASN A 201 8.05 23.64 0.28
N PRO A 202 8.16 22.46 -0.38
CA PRO A 202 7.41 21.31 0.06
C PRO A 202 7.72 20.99 1.51
N SER A 203 6.68 20.82 2.33
CA SER A 203 6.76 20.54 3.76
C SER A 203 6.15 19.18 4.08
N VAL A 204 6.46 18.63 5.25
CA VAL A 204 5.91 17.35 5.73
C VAL A 204 5.62 17.44 7.23
N PHE A 205 4.49 16.87 7.63
CA PHE A 205 4.22 16.59 9.04
C PHE A 205 4.62 15.15 9.33
N CYS A 206 5.58 14.96 10.22
CA CYS A 206 6.07 13.62 10.53
C CYS A 206 6.20 13.41 12.05
N SER A 207 6.10 12.16 12.45
CA SER A 207 6.43 11.76 13.82
C SER A 207 7.95 11.74 14.02
N SER A 208 8.41 11.79 15.27
CA SER A 208 9.84 11.66 15.60
C SER A 208 10.47 10.34 15.11
N LYS A 209 9.67 9.31 14.86
CA LYS A 209 10.14 8.02 14.30
C LYS A 209 10.46 8.11 12.80
N GLU A 210 9.80 9.01 12.10
CA GLU A 210 9.94 9.21 10.65
C GLU A 210 10.92 10.33 10.31
N GLU A 211 11.25 11.19 11.27
CA GLU A 211 12.12 12.36 11.11
C GLU A 211 13.42 12.03 10.35
N LYS A 212 14.07 10.92 10.72
CA LYS A 212 15.31 10.49 10.06
C LYS A 212 15.14 10.17 8.57
N LEU A 213 13.99 9.65 8.16
CA LEU A 213 13.68 9.42 6.75
C LEU A 213 13.67 10.75 5.99
N PHE A 214 12.97 11.74 6.52
CA PHE A 214 12.80 13.04 5.87
C PHE A 214 14.07 13.89 5.92
N GLN A 215 14.85 13.82 7.00
CA GLN A 215 16.19 14.44 7.07
C GLN A 215 17.11 13.92 5.96
N ASN A 216 17.10 12.61 5.69
CA ASN A 216 17.87 12.00 4.60
C ASN A 216 17.40 12.46 3.20
N LEU A 217 16.24 13.08 3.10
CA LEU A 217 15.66 13.66 1.89
C LEU A 217 15.75 15.20 1.87
N ASN A 218 16.63 15.77 2.71
CA ASN A 218 16.88 17.20 2.84
C ASN A 218 15.73 18.05 3.42
N PHE A 219 14.79 17.43 4.16
CA PHE A 219 13.86 18.16 5.01
C PHE A 219 14.56 18.53 6.34
N ASN A 220 15.34 19.60 6.32
CA ASN A 220 16.24 19.95 7.43
C ASN A 220 15.77 21.13 8.29
N ASN A 221 14.76 21.88 7.80
CA ASN A 221 14.23 23.02 8.54
C ASN A 221 13.00 22.58 9.31
N THR A 222 13.11 22.54 10.63
CA THR A 222 11.96 22.30 11.51
C THR A 222 11.22 23.61 11.69
N LEU A 223 9.97 23.67 11.24
CA LEU A 223 9.06 24.75 11.56
C LEU A 223 8.39 24.47 12.91
N ASP A 224 7.95 25.54 13.57
CA ASP A 224 7.36 25.54 14.92
C ASP A 224 6.13 24.62 15.09
N ILE A 225 5.60 24.57 16.30
CA ILE A 225 4.51 23.71 16.75
C ILE A 225 3.24 23.91 15.91
N LEU A 226 2.72 22.85 15.31
CA LEU A 226 1.39 22.82 14.72
C LEU A 226 0.33 22.70 15.81
N LEU A 227 -0.55 23.70 15.94
CA LEU A 227 -1.73 23.64 16.81
C LEU A 227 -2.96 23.33 15.96
N ILE A 228 -3.68 22.27 16.31
CA ILE A 228 -4.93 21.89 15.66
C ILE A 228 -6.09 22.32 16.53
N HIS A 229 -7.00 23.15 15.98
CA HIS A 229 -8.25 23.45 16.62
C HIS A 229 -9.21 22.27 16.48
N SER A 230 -9.62 21.68 17.58
CA SER A 230 -10.67 20.64 17.61
C SER A 230 -12.03 21.31 17.87
N ASN A 231 -12.98 21.08 16.99
CA ASN A 231 -14.39 21.46 17.18
C ASN A 231 -15.11 20.46 18.08
#